data_9459643771277a8b43e4c3ba762a0914
#
_entry.id   9459643771277a8b43e4c3ba762a0914
#
_cell.length_a   1.000
_cell.length_b   1.000
_cell.length_c   1.000
_cell.angle_alpha   90.00
_cell.angle_beta   90.00
_cell.angle_gamma   90.00
#
_symmetry.space_group_name_H-M   'P 1'
#
loop_
_entity.id
_entity.type
_entity.pdbx_description
1 polymer ?
#
loop_
_entity_poly.entity_id
_entity_poly.type
_entity_poly.pdbx_seq_one_letter_code
_entity_poly.pdbx_strand_id
1 'polypeptide(L)'
;DEDSSVQAVVDIYGPTDFTEPIRRDHNAVVSYMGGRYEEMPERFAKASPILQLSEKSPPTCVIHGTVDQLVPVTQSDRLVEKLQDFGIPYEYSRINGWPHAMDAAVAVSNHTKSLALHFFNRYLKQK
;
A
#
# COMPACT_ATOMS: atom_id res chain seq x y z
N ASP A 1 -22.74 5.06 15.20
CA ASP A 1 -21.41 5.09 14.56
C ASP A 1 -21.58 4.63 13.11
N GLU A 2 -21.09 5.42 12.15
CA GLU A 2 -21.11 5.03 10.74
C GLU A 2 -20.09 3.91 10.49
N ASP A 3 -20.47 2.94 9.67
CA ASP A 3 -19.56 1.86 9.25
C ASP A 3 -18.54 2.44 8.26
N SER A 4 -17.27 2.54 8.69
CA SER A 4 -16.15 3.01 7.87
C SER A 4 -15.38 1.86 7.18
N SER A 5 -15.91 0.63 7.19
CA SER A 5 -15.29 -0.50 6.52
C SER A 5 -15.24 -0.30 5.01
N VAL A 6 -14.17 -0.80 4.40
CA VAL A 6 -14.00 -0.81 2.94
C VAL A 6 -14.04 -2.25 2.43
N GLN A 7 -14.56 -2.44 1.21
CA GLN A 7 -14.78 -3.76 0.63
C GLN A 7 -13.64 -4.21 -0.30
N ALA A 8 -12.80 -3.28 -0.76
CA ALA A 8 -11.61 -3.55 -1.58
C ALA A 8 -10.63 -2.37 -1.49
N VAL A 9 -9.34 -2.64 -1.64
CA VAL A 9 -8.27 -1.64 -1.59
C VAL A 9 -7.44 -1.72 -2.86
N VAL A 10 -7.05 -0.56 -3.41
CA VAL A 10 -5.99 -0.44 -4.42
C VAL A 10 -4.88 0.42 -3.82
N ASP A 11 -3.72 -0.18 -3.61
CA ASP A 11 -2.50 0.48 -3.17
C ASP A 11 -1.58 0.75 -4.37
N ILE A 12 -1.25 2.00 -4.60
CA ILE A 12 -0.39 2.44 -5.69
C ILE A 12 0.88 3.05 -5.07
N TYR A 13 1.97 2.28 -5.07
CA TYR A 13 3.29 2.63 -4.51
C TYR A 13 3.24 3.28 -3.11
N GLY A 14 2.26 2.88 -2.28
CA GLY A 14 2.09 3.42 -0.92
C GLY A 14 3.14 2.90 0.07
N PRO A 15 3.54 3.72 1.06
CA PRO A 15 4.28 3.22 2.21
C PRO A 15 3.36 2.40 3.10
N THR A 16 3.76 1.16 3.42
CA THR A 16 2.95 0.21 4.17
C THR A 16 3.45 -0.04 5.59
N ASP A 17 4.73 0.25 5.86
CA ASP A 17 5.37 0.11 7.17
C ASP A 17 6.18 1.37 7.52
N PHE A 18 5.63 2.18 8.43
CA PHE A 18 6.29 3.40 8.91
C PHE A 18 7.27 3.13 10.06
N THR A 19 7.35 1.89 10.57
CA THR A 19 8.28 1.53 11.65
C THR A 19 9.67 1.18 11.13
N GLU A 20 9.81 0.94 9.81
CA GLU A 20 11.09 0.65 9.19
C GLU A 20 12.06 1.84 9.23
N PRO A 21 13.35 1.61 9.55
CA PRO A 21 14.35 2.69 9.63
C PRO A 21 14.42 3.57 8.39
N ILE A 22 14.29 3.00 7.20
CA ILE A 22 14.34 3.75 5.93
C ILE A 22 13.16 4.71 5.76
N ARG A 23 12.05 4.50 6.49
CA ARG A 23 10.84 5.32 6.39
C ARG A 23 10.62 6.19 7.60
N ARG A 24 10.77 5.64 8.81
CA ARG A 24 10.46 6.33 10.05
C ARG A 24 11.20 7.66 10.25
N ASP A 25 12.43 7.76 9.74
CA ASP A 25 13.29 8.94 9.88
C ASP A 25 13.20 9.92 8.69
N HIS A 26 12.37 9.60 7.66
CA HIS A 26 12.17 10.51 6.54
C HIS A 26 11.37 11.75 6.98
N ASN A 27 11.83 12.95 6.62
CA ASN A 27 11.25 14.22 7.07
C ASN A 27 9.73 14.32 6.84
N ALA A 28 9.23 13.86 5.70
CA ALA A 28 7.80 13.85 5.41
C ALA A 28 7.02 12.95 6.37
N VAL A 29 7.58 11.80 6.75
CA VAL A 29 6.96 10.88 7.72
C VAL A 29 6.98 11.49 9.11
N VAL A 30 8.12 12.02 9.55
CA VAL A 30 8.23 12.73 10.85
C VAL A 30 7.23 13.89 10.94
N SER A 31 7.11 14.68 9.88
CA SER A 31 6.14 15.77 9.81
C SER A 31 4.69 15.29 9.86
N TYR A 32 4.37 14.23 9.12
CA TYR A 32 3.04 13.62 9.11
C TYR A 32 2.67 13.01 10.47
N MET A 33 3.62 12.34 11.12
CA MET A 33 3.43 11.74 12.44
C MET A 33 3.39 12.78 13.57
N GLY A 34 3.94 13.98 13.35
CA GLY A 34 4.01 15.05 14.35
C GLY A 34 5.15 14.88 15.35
N GLY A 35 6.12 14.01 15.09
CA GLY A 35 7.29 13.74 15.94
C GLY A 35 8.09 12.55 15.44
N ARG A 36 9.17 12.21 16.15
CA ARG A 36 10.07 11.12 15.80
C ARG A 36 9.58 9.77 16.30
N TYR A 37 10.04 8.70 15.67
CA TYR A 37 9.68 7.34 16.03
C TYR A 37 9.99 7.00 17.50
N GLU A 38 11.15 7.42 17.99
CA GLU A 38 11.59 7.17 19.37
C GLU A 38 10.65 7.78 20.42
N GLU A 39 9.94 8.86 20.07
CA GLU A 39 9.00 9.57 20.95
C GLU A 39 7.61 8.95 20.95
N MET A 40 7.20 8.34 19.81
CA MET A 40 5.84 7.85 19.64
C MET A 40 5.74 6.57 18.77
N PRO A 41 6.45 5.48 19.12
CA PRO A 41 6.52 4.27 18.29
C PRO A 41 5.15 3.65 18.02
N GLU A 42 4.23 3.71 18.97
CA GLU A 42 2.88 3.17 18.81
C GLU A 42 2.07 3.91 17.73
N ARG A 43 2.32 5.22 17.55
CA ARG A 43 1.65 6.00 16.51
C ARG A 43 2.11 5.57 15.13
N PHE A 44 3.41 5.30 14.96
CA PHE A 44 3.98 4.75 13.72
C PHE A 44 3.43 3.34 13.42
N ALA A 45 3.38 2.48 14.42
CA ALA A 45 2.78 1.16 14.28
C ALA A 45 1.30 1.22 13.90
N LYS A 46 0.51 2.07 14.55
CA LYS A 46 -0.90 2.31 14.24
C LYS A 46 -1.12 2.84 12.81
N ALA A 47 -0.22 3.68 12.33
CA ALA A 47 -0.30 4.26 10.99
C ALA A 47 0.19 3.29 9.90
N SER A 48 0.84 2.18 10.25
CA SER A 48 1.41 1.21 9.31
C SER A 48 0.35 0.20 8.84
N PRO A 49 -0.11 0.27 7.57
CA PRO A 49 -1.13 -0.65 7.05
C PRO A 49 -0.80 -2.12 7.25
N ILE A 50 0.46 -2.51 7.01
CA ILE A 50 0.92 -3.90 7.13
C ILE A 50 0.76 -4.47 8.56
N LEU A 51 0.82 -3.61 9.59
CA LEU A 51 0.65 -4.00 10.99
C LEU A 51 -0.81 -4.05 11.43
N GLN A 52 -1.73 -3.52 10.60
CA GLN A 52 -3.17 -3.55 10.86
C GLN A 52 -3.87 -4.69 10.12
N LEU A 53 -3.15 -5.45 9.27
CA LEU A 53 -3.74 -6.58 8.55
C LEU A 53 -4.21 -7.69 9.48
N SER A 54 -5.33 -8.28 9.12
CA SER A 54 -5.91 -9.46 9.75
C SER A 54 -6.62 -10.32 8.69
N GLU A 55 -7.05 -11.51 9.03
CA GLU A 55 -7.85 -12.39 8.15
C GLU A 55 -9.16 -11.74 7.65
N LYS A 56 -9.60 -10.64 8.28
CA LYS A 56 -10.79 -9.87 7.91
C LYS A 56 -10.48 -8.69 7.00
N SER A 57 -9.22 -8.46 6.66
CA SER A 57 -8.84 -7.36 5.78
C SER A 57 -9.40 -7.55 4.37
N PRO A 58 -9.78 -6.47 3.68
CA PRO A 58 -10.39 -6.57 2.37
C PRO A 58 -9.40 -7.04 1.30
N PRO A 59 -9.91 -7.61 0.18
CA PRO A 59 -9.11 -7.87 -1.00
C PRO A 59 -8.29 -6.64 -1.40
N THR A 60 -7.02 -6.85 -1.78
CA THR A 60 -6.08 -5.74 -2.02
C THR A 60 -5.35 -5.90 -3.35
N CYS A 61 -5.43 -4.89 -4.22
CA CYS A 61 -4.59 -4.77 -5.41
C CYS A 61 -3.39 -3.87 -5.11
N VAL A 62 -2.19 -4.36 -5.38
CA VAL A 62 -0.93 -3.63 -5.13
C VAL A 62 -0.24 -3.35 -6.46
N ILE A 63 0.15 -2.10 -6.70
CA ILE A 63 0.81 -1.66 -7.95
C ILE A 63 2.04 -0.85 -7.58
N HIS A 64 3.25 -1.31 -8.00
CA HIS A 64 4.49 -0.65 -7.61
C HIS A 64 5.60 -0.76 -8.67
N GLY A 65 6.34 0.31 -8.85
CA GLY A 65 7.50 0.35 -9.75
C GLY A 65 8.77 -0.18 -9.05
N THR A 66 9.58 -0.97 -9.76
CA THR A 66 10.74 -1.66 -9.15
C THR A 66 11.94 -0.77 -8.83
N VAL A 67 11.98 0.46 -9.38
CA VAL A 67 13.07 1.42 -9.13
C VAL A 67 12.58 2.66 -8.37
N ASP A 68 11.54 2.49 -7.58
CA ASP A 68 11.02 3.55 -6.70
C ASP A 68 12.04 3.87 -5.60
N GLN A 69 12.54 5.12 -5.62
CA GLN A 69 13.53 5.61 -4.65
C GLN A 69 12.89 6.31 -3.45
N LEU A 70 11.61 6.70 -3.54
CA LEU A 70 10.89 7.33 -2.44
C LEU A 70 10.27 6.29 -1.51
N VAL A 71 9.56 5.31 -2.08
CA VAL A 71 9.01 4.18 -1.35
C VAL A 71 9.59 2.91 -1.97
N PRO A 72 10.55 2.25 -1.32
CA PRO A 72 11.14 1.03 -1.86
C PRO A 72 10.09 -0.02 -2.15
N VAL A 73 10.19 -0.69 -3.31
CA VAL A 73 9.25 -1.74 -3.72
C VAL A 73 9.13 -2.88 -2.70
N THR A 74 10.13 -3.07 -1.86
CA THR A 74 10.12 -4.02 -0.74
C THR A 74 8.98 -3.78 0.26
N GLN A 75 8.47 -2.56 0.34
CA GLN A 75 7.27 -2.25 1.15
C GLN A 75 6.05 -3.00 0.62
N SER A 76 5.85 -2.99 -0.69
CA SER A 76 4.79 -3.74 -1.36
C SER A 76 5.05 -5.25 -1.38
N ASP A 77 6.31 -5.67 -1.58
CA ASP A 77 6.68 -7.10 -1.53
C ASP A 77 6.25 -7.70 -0.17
N ARG A 78 6.60 -7.05 0.95
CA ARG A 78 6.23 -7.48 2.30
C ARG A 78 4.72 -7.41 2.57
N LEU A 79 4.04 -6.39 2.05
CA LEU A 79 2.59 -6.30 2.15
C LEU A 79 1.94 -7.52 1.49
N VAL A 80 2.39 -7.89 0.28
CA VAL A 80 1.87 -9.03 -0.47
C VAL A 80 2.14 -10.35 0.26
N GLU A 81 3.34 -10.55 0.80
CA GLU A 81 3.65 -11.71 1.66
C GLU A 81 2.67 -11.80 2.83
N LYS A 82 2.41 -10.69 3.50
CA LYS A 82 1.48 -10.65 4.64
C LYS A 82 0.03 -10.91 4.23
N LEU A 83 -0.41 -10.39 3.07
CA LEU A 83 -1.74 -10.70 2.52
C LEU A 83 -1.88 -12.20 2.24
N GLN A 84 -0.83 -12.82 1.70
CA GLN A 84 -0.78 -14.25 1.43
C GLN A 84 -0.84 -15.08 2.73
N ASP A 85 -0.09 -14.69 3.75
CA ASP A 85 -0.08 -15.37 5.06
C ASP A 85 -1.47 -15.39 5.72
N PHE A 86 -2.24 -14.32 5.57
CA PHE A 86 -3.62 -14.22 6.06
C PHE A 86 -4.68 -14.80 5.11
N GLY A 87 -4.30 -15.33 3.94
CA GLY A 87 -5.24 -15.84 2.95
C GLY A 87 -6.13 -14.78 2.32
N ILE A 88 -5.72 -13.50 2.36
CA ILE A 88 -6.48 -12.39 1.78
C ILE A 88 -6.30 -12.41 0.26
N PRO A 89 -7.39 -12.35 -0.53
CA PRO A 89 -7.29 -12.24 -1.98
C PRO A 89 -6.51 -10.98 -2.39
N TYR A 90 -5.52 -11.14 -3.28
CA TYR A 90 -4.76 -10.01 -3.78
C TYR A 90 -4.44 -10.12 -5.27
N GLU A 91 -4.13 -8.99 -5.87
CA GLU A 91 -3.47 -8.87 -7.18
C GLU A 91 -2.23 -8.02 -7.00
N TYR A 92 -1.10 -8.40 -7.62
CA TYR A 92 0.15 -7.66 -7.51
C TYR A 92 0.75 -7.37 -8.89
N SER A 93 0.84 -6.08 -9.22
CA SER A 93 1.51 -5.58 -10.43
C SER A 93 2.82 -4.90 -10.05
N ARG A 94 3.91 -5.66 -10.14
CA ARG A 94 5.29 -5.21 -9.92
C ARG A 94 5.87 -4.75 -11.25
N ILE A 95 5.88 -3.41 -11.52
CA ILE A 95 6.18 -2.85 -12.83
C ILE A 95 7.68 -2.58 -12.95
N ASN A 96 8.36 -3.37 -13.78
CA ASN A 96 9.81 -3.33 -13.89
C ASN A 96 10.31 -2.02 -14.50
N GLY A 97 11.37 -1.42 -13.86
CA GLY A 97 12.06 -0.24 -14.35
C GLY A 97 11.33 1.09 -14.15
N TRP A 98 10.20 1.11 -13.41
CA TRP A 98 9.46 2.35 -13.17
C TRP A 98 9.71 2.93 -11.77
N PRO A 99 9.87 4.29 -11.71
CA PRO A 99 10.10 5.01 -10.45
C PRO A 99 8.79 5.33 -9.72
N HIS A 100 8.89 6.08 -8.62
CA HIS A 100 7.74 6.70 -7.94
C HIS A 100 6.97 7.64 -8.87
N ALA A 101 5.66 7.81 -8.65
CA ALA A 101 4.76 8.60 -9.50
C ALA A 101 4.76 8.14 -10.98
N MET A 102 4.97 6.85 -11.20
CA MET A 102 5.01 6.23 -12.55
C MET A 102 3.74 6.44 -13.36
N ASP A 103 2.60 6.65 -12.70
CA ASP A 103 1.30 6.92 -13.31
C ASP A 103 1.17 8.35 -13.89
N ALA A 104 2.19 9.20 -13.75
CA ALA A 104 2.34 10.42 -14.53
C ALA A 104 2.55 10.13 -16.04
N ALA A 105 3.10 8.95 -16.38
CA ALA A 105 3.21 8.49 -17.76
C ALA A 105 1.87 7.89 -18.24
N VAL A 106 1.36 8.36 -19.38
CA VAL A 106 0.04 7.98 -19.91
C VAL A 106 -0.15 6.46 -20.03
N ALA A 107 0.86 5.73 -20.53
CA ALA A 107 0.79 4.28 -20.69
C ALA A 107 0.63 3.56 -19.34
N VAL A 108 1.40 3.97 -18.32
CA VAL A 108 1.32 3.40 -16.96
C VAL A 108 0.03 3.82 -16.28
N SER A 109 -0.40 5.07 -16.43
CA SER A 109 -1.69 5.55 -15.93
C SER A 109 -2.86 4.71 -16.46
N ASN A 110 -2.87 4.43 -17.75
CA ASN A 110 -3.91 3.59 -18.36
C ASN A 110 -3.88 2.15 -17.84
N HIS A 111 -2.69 1.57 -17.68
CA HIS A 111 -2.52 0.24 -17.10
C HIS A 111 -3.02 0.21 -15.64
N THR A 112 -2.58 1.14 -14.82
CA THR A 112 -2.99 1.27 -13.41
C THR A 112 -4.50 1.42 -13.25
N LYS A 113 -5.11 2.30 -14.06
CA LYS A 113 -6.57 2.50 -14.07
C LYS A 113 -7.32 1.23 -14.51
N SER A 114 -6.81 0.53 -15.53
CA SER A 114 -7.42 -0.70 -16.02
C SER A 114 -7.39 -1.80 -14.95
N LEU A 115 -6.26 -1.97 -14.27
CA LEU A 115 -6.13 -2.93 -13.17
C LEU A 115 -7.08 -2.59 -12.01
N ALA A 116 -7.05 -1.33 -11.55
CA ALA A 116 -7.90 -0.87 -10.46
C ALA A 116 -9.40 -1.07 -10.79
N LEU A 117 -9.82 -0.72 -12.00
CA LEU A 117 -11.20 -0.89 -12.45
C LEU A 117 -11.60 -2.36 -12.53
N HIS A 118 -10.72 -3.22 -13.07
CA HIS A 118 -10.94 -4.67 -13.13
C HIS A 118 -11.10 -5.23 -11.71
N PHE A 119 -10.18 -4.89 -10.81
CA PHE A 119 -10.18 -5.33 -9.43
C PHE A 119 -11.46 -4.89 -8.69
N PHE A 120 -11.83 -3.62 -8.75
CA PHE A 120 -13.07 -3.14 -8.13
C PHE A 120 -14.31 -3.79 -8.74
N ASN A 121 -14.36 -4.00 -10.05
CA ASN A 121 -15.49 -4.71 -10.68
C ASN A 121 -15.64 -6.14 -10.16
N ARG A 122 -14.53 -6.82 -9.86
CA ARG A 122 -14.52 -8.17 -9.32
C ARG A 122 -15.07 -8.25 -7.89
N TYR A 123 -14.72 -7.28 -7.05
CA TYR A 123 -15.04 -7.35 -5.61
C TYR A 123 -16.20 -6.47 -5.16
N LEU A 124 -16.57 -5.40 -5.90
CA LEU A 124 -17.63 -4.49 -5.51
C LEU A 124 -18.97 -4.72 -6.23
N LYS A 125 -18.96 -5.38 -7.39
CA LYS A 125 -20.19 -5.61 -8.20
C LYS A 125 -20.93 -6.93 -7.89
N GLN A 126 -20.48 -7.69 -6.89
CA GLN A 126 -21.16 -8.91 -6.47
C GLN A 126 -22.25 -8.57 -5.43
N LYS A 127 -23.31 -7.89 -5.88
CA LYS A 127 -24.59 -7.82 -5.17
C LYS A 127 -25.73 -8.13 -6.13
#